data_7f8138f6ba9c01de4373b35d3a473fac
#
_entry.id   7f8138f6ba9c01de4373b35d3a473fac
#
_cell.length_a   1.000
_cell.length_b   1.000
_cell.length_c   1.000
_cell.angle_alpha   90.00
_cell.angle_beta   90.00
_cell.angle_gamma   90.00
#
_symmetry.space_group_name_H-M   'P 1'
#
loop_
_entity.id
_entity.type
_entity.pdbx_description
1 polymer ?
#
loop_
_entity_poly.entity_id
_entity_poly.type
_entity_poly.pdbx_seq_one_letter_code
_entity_poly.pdbx_strand_id
1 'polypeptide(L)'
;MVLSVVRESWACFTALERRNIALYVVGIMLYKFGLEAFNGSIVALATNRYDYDAFVSNSTSKTFERVGLLTGLNQAFQCIGAILIAPLVRRAPTKLVLAISVLAFGFFTAVLLMVDAITGGKFVPKNFRNSHPRNDFSYYGKYNTDGLIPIYSVTGVAYGMVELIRRVIPRDIVGGNVQKLRRLDALVHIFYEISGTGGAFCTALVLIPKLGNNYSFIITPVFMTMAAGTWYCITDLDFTPQIQDVLSEHPAYVKATLGSFLLFFESFWTGGKLIFTNRRFIWLLPGYAIALYGHRYLENGIAPAIARRYLGNSAWSQLIVGGSNLGELLGASFVFFFTNLITTPIPWIRLDAMMLLIVWYLPFWYPPPGQVRYAWIAAITFLPISFGWAAGDVSLAAYIQATLARVESRTKNVSALGAVMAFLYTTYIVLYAITSPALGRYIDHVFNESGGAENGGDIRPAIMNIGAVQFTCLSIVILASTFVPQGAFAFNPQMLFDQQLDTEILKAGKPDDGLNMSKPRDDGNHTGNYSIRSGGRYGGRYGSRHDCRRGSSLAYRHDTCQGTHLP
;
A
#
# COMPACT_ATOMS: atom_id res chain seq x y z
N MET A 1 26.96 -13.41 -9.91
CA MET A 1 25.56 -13.62 -10.36
C MET A 1 24.65 -12.45 -9.97
N VAL A 2 24.45 -12.09 -8.71
CA VAL A 2 23.57 -10.97 -8.31
C VAL A 2 24.01 -9.62 -8.91
N LEU A 3 25.31 -9.29 -8.83
CA LEU A 3 25.85 -8.03 -9.39
C LEU A 3 25.72 -7.93 -10.93
N SER A 4 25.84 -9.05 -11.65
CA SER A 4 25.64 -9.04 -13.10
C SER A 4 24.16 -8.78 -13.47
N VAL A 5 23.22 -9.39 -12.75
CA VAL A 5 21.79 -9.17 -12.94
C VAL A 5 21.40 -7.72 -12.64
N VAL A 6 21.93 -7.14 -11.57
CA VAL A 6 21.71 -5.72 -11.24
C VAL A 6 22.28 -4.80 -12.32
N ARG A 7 23.51 -5.08 -12.81
CA ARG A 7 24.15 -4.29 -13.85
C ARG A 7 23.39 -4.36 -15.18
N GLU A 8 22.96 -5.53 -15.58
CA GLU A 8 22.14 -5.73 -16.79
C GLU A 8 20.77 -5.06 -16.65
N SER A 9 20.14 -5.18 -15.47
CA SER A 9 18.87 -4.50 -15.17
C SER A 9 19.01 -2.98 -15.26
N TRP A 10 20.13 -2.44 -14.77
CA TRP A 10 20.39 -1.00 -14.82
C TRP A 10 20.75 -0.52 -16.24
N ALA A 11 21.37 -1.37 -17.04
CA ALA A 11 21.75 -1.05 -18.43
C ALA A 11 20.55 -0.85 -19.37
N CYS A 12 19.37 -1.40 -19.05
CA CYS A 12 18.18 -1.23 -19.88
C CYS A 12 17.53 0.16 -19.80
N PHE A 13 17.91 0.99 -18.83
CA PHE A 13 17.40 2.35 -18.67
C PHE A 13 18.29 3.36 -19.40
N THR A 14 17.67 4.38 -20.01
CA THR A 14 18.38 5.52 -20.60
C THR A 14 19.06 6.38 -19.52
N ALA A 15 19.97 7.26 -19.89
CA ALA A 15 20.64 8.15 -18.94
C ALA A 15 19.66 9.07 -18.20
N LEU A 16 18.63 9.56 -18.90
CA LEU A 16 17.57 10.40 -18.31
C LEU A 16 16.70 9.58 -17.34
N GLU A 17 16.25 8.39 -17.75
CA GLU A 17 15.49 7.48 -16.87
C GLU A 17 16.30 7.16 -15.60
N ARG A 18 17.60 6.83 -15.72
CA ARG A 18 18.46 6.54 -14.56
C ARG A 18 18.54 7.71 -13.58
N ARG A 19 18.69 8.94 -14.08
CA ARG A 19 18.68 10.15 -13.25
C ARG A 19 17.35 10.30 -12.53
N ASN A 20 16.23 10.19 -13.25
CA ASN A 20 14.90 10.33 -12.68
C ASN A 20 14.58 9.21 -11.69
N ILE A 21 15.00 7.97 -11.96
CA ILE A 21 14.90 6.84 -11.03
C ILE A 21 15.70 7.11 -9.75
N ALA A 22 16.94 7.60 -9.86
CA ALA A 22 17.75 7.93 -8.69
C ALA A 22 17.09 9.01 -7.82
N LEU A 23 16.62 10.11 -8.43
CA LEU A 23 15.90 11.17 -7.72
C LEU A 23 14.61 10.62 -7.08
N TYR A 24 13.87 9.78 -7.79
CA TYR A 24 12.65 9.20 -7.28
C TYR A 24 12.91 8.29 -6.07
N VAL A 25 13.91 7.41 -6.15
CA VAL A 25 14.29 6.50 -5.06
C VAL A 25 14.80 7.26 -3.84
N VAL A 26 15.67 8.28 -4.02
CA VAL A 26 16.13 9.12 -2.91
C VAL A 26 14.94 9.82 -2.22
N GLY A 27 14.02 10.38 -3.00
CA GLY A 27 12.81 10.99 -2.45
C GLY A 27 11.93 10.00 -1.68
N ILE A 28 11.78 8.76 -2.19
CA ILE A 28 11.06 7.67 -1.51
C ILE A 28 11.73 7.31 -0.18
N MET A 29 13.06 7.21 -0.15
CA MET A 29 13.80 6.89 1.07
C MET A 29 13.62 7.99 2.14
N LEU A 30 13.74 9.25 1.76
CA LEU A 30 13.51 10.38 2.64
C LEU A 30 12.08 10.39 3.17
N TYR A 31 11.11 10.25 2.28
CA TYR A 31 9.69 10.18 2.64
C TYR A 31 9.41 9.05 3.65
N LYS A 32 9.82 7.81 3.33
CA LYS A 32 9.54 6.65 4.19
C LYS A 32 10.22 6.77 5.54
N PHE A 33 11.47 7.25 5.60
CA PHE A 33 12.17 7.46 6.86
C PHE A 33 11.43 8.48 7.75
N GLY A 34 11.05 9.63 7.18
CA GLY A 34 10.28 10.66 7.89
C GLY A 34 8.89 10.17 8.31
N LEU A 35 8.24 9.35 7.50
CA LEU A 35 6.95 8.74 7.78
C LEU A 35 7.03 7.80 8.99
N GLU A 36 8.04 6.91 9.03
CA GLU A 36 8.24 6.00 10.17
C GLU A 36 8.54 6.74 11.47
N ALA A 37 9.33 7.80 11.38
CA ALA A 37 9.60 8.65 12.54
C ALA A 37 8.31 9.28 13.10
N PHE A 38 7.40 9.71 12.24
CA PHE A 38 6.13 10.29 12.66
C PHE A 38 5.16 9.24 13.21
N ASN A 39 4.88 8.18 12.43
CA ASN A 39 3.89 7.17 12.81
C ASN A 39 4.25 6.48 14.14
N GLY A 40 5.51 6.11 14.32
CA GLY A 40 5.96 5.50 15.56
C GLY A 40 5.93 6.45 16.75
N SER A 41 6.30 7.70 16.52
CA SER A 41 6.31 8.71 17.58
C SER A 41 4.91 9.11 18.01
N ILE A 42 3.97 9.30 17.07
CA ILE A 42 2.60 9.75 17.39
C ILE A 42 1.82 8.69 18.16
N VAL A 43 1.95 7.41 17.79
CA VAL A 43 1.30 6.31 18.49
C VAL A 43 1.86 6.17 19.90
N ALA A 44 3.19 6.25 20.06
CA ALA A 44 3.83 6.20 21.37
C ALA A 44 3.51 7.44 22.22
N LEU A 45 3.45 8.63 21.62
CA LEU A 45 3.03 9.87 22.27
C LEU A 45 1.59 9.76 22.79
N ALA A 46 0.66 9.36 21.92
CA ALA A 46 -0.74 9.19 22.28
C ALA A 46 -0.90 8.18 23.42
N THR A 47 -0.24 7.03 23.34
CA THR A 47 -0.25 5.99 24.38
C THR A 47 0.20 6.57 25.74
N ASN A 48 1.33 7.31 25.76
CA ASN A 48 1.84 7.90 26.98
C ASN A 48 0.95 8.99 27.55
N ARG A 49 0.39 9.86 26.67
CA ARG A 49 -0.48 10.96 27.10
C ARG A 49 -1.78 10.46 27.69
N TYR A 50 -2.45 9.51 27.04
CA TYR A 50 -3.69 8.93 27.58
C TYR A 50 -3.47 8.17 28.87
N ASP A 51 -2.34 7.47 29.04
CA ASP A 51 -1.97 6.85 30.31
C ASP A 51 -1.71 7.91 31.39
N TYR A 52 -1.01 9.00 31.04
CA TYR A 52 -0.72 10.11 31.97
C TYR A 52 -1.99 10.84 32.37
N ASP A 53 -2.88 11.15 31.44
CA ASP A 53 -4.16 11.79 31.72
C ASP A 53 -5.03 10.93 32.64
N ALA A 54 -5.09 9.61 32.43
CA ALA A 54 -5.80 8.69 33.31
C ALA A 54 -5.18 8.64 34.71
N PHE A 55 -3.85 8.64 34.82
CA PHE A 55 -3.12 8.64 36.07
C PHE A 55 -3.36 9.95 36.86
N VAL A 56 -3.24 11.11 36.21
CA VAL A 56 -3.42 12.43 36.87
C VAL A 56 -4.87 12.66 37.31
N SER A 57 -5.84 12.23 36.50
CA SER A 57 -7.28 12.37 36.80
C SER A 57 -7.85 11.26 37.70
N ASN A 58 -7.02 10.29 38.08
CA ASN A 58 -7.43 9.08 38.82
C ASN A 58 -8.63 8.39 38.17
N SER A 59 -8.59 8.26 36.85
CA SER A 59 -9.65 7.67 36.03
C SER A 59 -9.24 6.34 35.43
N THR A 60 -10.23 5.57 34.98
CA THR A 60 -9.99 4.32 34.26
C THR A 60 -9.25 4.56 32.93
N SER A 61 -8.29 3.71 32.61
CA SER A 61 -7.55 3.78 31.35
C SER A 61 -8.47 3.58 30.15
N LYS A 62 -8.35 4.47 29.14
CA LYS A 62 -8.97 4.38 27.81
C LYS A 62 -7.91 4.50 26.71
N THR A 63 -6.69 4.13 27.01
CA THR A 63 -5.50 4.37 26.20
C THR A 63 -5.61 3.70 24.84
N PHE A 64 -5.92 2.39 24.80
CA PHE A 64 -5.94 1.64 23.56
C PHE A 64 -7.24 1.83 22.78
N GLU A 65 -8.35 2.17 23.42
CA GLU A 65 -9.56 2.64 22.74
C GLU A 65 -9.26 3.91 21.93
N ARG A 66 -8.60 4.89 22.54
CA ARG A 66 -8.26 6.17 21.91
C ARG A 66 -7.16 6.06 20.86
N VAL A 67 -6.14 5.24 21.10
CA VAL A 67 -5.11 4.95 20.10
C VAL A 67 -5.71 4.20 18.90
N GLY A 68 -6.61 3.26 19.15
CA GLY A 68 -7.36 2.57 18.09
C GLY A 68 -8.23 3.53 17.26
N LEU A 69 -8.90 4.49 17.90
CA LEU A 69 -9.65 5.54 17.23
C LEU A 69 -8.74 6.46 16.40
N LEU A 70 -7.61 6.87 16.97
CA LEU A 70 -6.58 7.69 16.30
C LEU A 70 -6.11 7.04 15.00
N THR A 71 -5.67 5.79 15.07
CA THR A 71 -5.15 5.04 13.92
C THR A 71 -6.25 4.65 12.94
N GLY A 72 -7.42 4.27 13.43
CA GLY A 72 -8.59 3.93 12.61
C GLY A 72 -9.08 5.10 11.77
N LEU A 73 -9.22 6.29 12.37
CA LEU A 73 -9.61 7.50 11.65
C LEU A 73 -8.54 7.95 10.65
N ASN A 74 -7.25 7.85 11.00
CA ASN A 74 -6.18 8.13 10.04
C ASN A 74 -6.31 7.26 8.80
N GLN A 75 -6.54 5.94 8.94
CA GLN A 75 -6.77 5.04 7.82
C GLN A 75 -8.03 5.42 7.01
N ALA A 76 -9.14 5.74 7.68
CA ALA A 76 -10.35 6.17 7.00
C ALA A 76 -10.15 7.46 6.16
N PHE A 77 -9.39 8.41 6.71
CA PHE A 77 -9.08 9.67 6.00
C PHE A 77 -8.10 9.49 4.83
N GLN A 78 -7.33 8.41 4.80
CA GLN A 78 -6.54 8.05 3.60
C GLN A 78 -7.41 7.77 2.38
N CYS A 79 -8.59 7.17 2.55
CA CYS A 79 -9.55 6.99 1.47
C CYS A 79 -10.00 8.34 0.89
N ILE A 80 -10.26 9.32 1.77
CA ILE A 80 -10.62 10.68 1.33
C ILE A 80 -9.48 11.27 0.50
N GLY A 81 -8.23 11.15 0.96
CA GLY A 81 -7.05 11.59 0.21
C GLY A 81 -6.95 10.94 -1.17
N ALA A 82 -7.17 9.64 -1.26
CA ALA A 82 -7.16 8.90 -2.51
C ALA A 82 -8.24 9.37 -3.51
N ILE A 83 -9.40 9.82 -3.02
CA ILE A 83 -10.46 10.37 -3.86
C ILE A 83 -10.12 11.79 -4.32
N LEU A 84 -9.59 12.64 -3.43
CA LEU A 84 -9.25 14.03 -3.72
C LEU A 84 -8.12 14.17 -4.74
N ILE A 85 -7.21 13.19 -4.81
CA ILE A 85 -6.06 13.25 -5.71
C ILE A 85 -6.42 13.07 -7.18
N ALA A 86 -7.46 12.27 -7.50
CA ALA A 86 -7.81 11.92 -8.86
C ALA A 86 -8.07 13.13 -9.79
N PRO A 87 -8.84 14.16 -9.37
CA PRO A 87 -9.01 15.38 -10.19
C PRO A 87 -7.76 16.27 -10.22
N LEU A 88 -6.85 16.17 -9.23
CA LEU A 88 -5.62 16.97 -9.20
C LEU A 88 -4.60 16.47 -10.23
N VAL A 89 -4.39 15.15 -10.30
CA VAL A 89 -3.44 14.52 -11.24
C VAL A 89 -3.85 14.75 -12.70
N ARG A 90 -5.15 14.98 -12.97
CA ARG A 90 -5.63 15.34 -14.31
C ARG A 90 -5.35 16.79 -14.69
N ARG A 91 -5.09 17.67 -13.72
CA ARG A 91 -4.96 19.13 -13.91
C ARG A 91 -3.53 19.65 -13.76
N ALA A 92 -2.68 18.90 -13.07
CA ALA A 92 -1.32 19.33 -12.80
C ALA A 92 -0.35 18.13 -12.98
N PRO A 93 0.92 18.41 -13.29
CA PRO A 93 1.94 17.37 -13.39
C PRO A 93 2.02 16.54 -12.12
N THR A 94 2.08 15.21 -12.25
CA THR A 94 2.10 14.27 -11.13
C THR A 94 3.19 14.57 -10.10
N LYS A 95 4.38 14.98 -10.55
CA LYS A 95 5.49 15.41 -9.67
C LYS A 95 5.14 16.60 -8.78
N LEU A 96 4.42 17.60 -9.33
CA LEU A 96 4.02 18.79 -8.59
C LEU A 96 2.97 18.44 -7.53
N VAL A 97 1.97 17.62 -7.93
CA VAL A 97 0.92 17.15 -7.00
C VAL A 97 1.54 16.32 -5.89
N LEU A 98 2.51 15.45 -6.19
CA LEU A 98 3.25 14.67 -5.21
C LEU A 98 4.03 15.57 -4.24
N ALA A 99 4.79 16.54 -4.76
CA ALA A 99 5.58 17.46 -3.94
C ALA A 99 4.68 18.29 -2.99
N ILE A 100 3.55 18.81 -3.49
CA ILE A 100 2.59 19.56 -2.67
C ILE A 100 1.96 18.66 -1.60
N SER A 101 1.57 17.43 -1.94
CA SER A 101 0.96 16.48 -0.99
C SER A 101 1.92 16.12 0.15
N VAL A 102 3.20 15.91 -0.16
CA VAL A 102 4.23 15.63 0.84
C VAL A 102 4.52 16.86 1.71
N LEU A 103 4.57 18.05 1.13
CA LEU A 103 4.71 19.30 1.91
C LEU A 103 3.50 19.50 2.83
N ALA A 104 2.29 19.23 2.37
CA ALA A 104 1.09 19.28 3.21
C ALA A 104 1.18 18.29 4.37
N PHE A 105 1.64 17.06 4.13
CA PHE A 105 1.90 16.09 5.20
C PHE A 105 2.91 16.63 6.21
N GLY A 106 4.06 17.15 5.75
CA GLY A 106 5.07 17.76 6.60
C GLY A 106 4.55 18.96 7.39
N PHE A 107 3.70 19.79 6.79
CA PHE A 107 3.05 20.92 7.48
C PHE A 107 2.16 20.47 8.64
N PHE A 108 1.28 19.49 8.41
CA PHE A 108 0.39 19.00 9.48
C PHE A 108 1.17 18.33 10.62
N THR A 109 2.28 17.64 10.31
CA THR A 109 3.17 17.11 11.36
C THR A 109 3.86 18.23 12.13
N ALA A 110 4.25 19.34 11.47
CA ALA A 110 4.83 20.51 12.12
C ALA A 110 3.82 21.24 13.02
N VAL A 111 2.52 21.26 12.67
CA VAL A 111 1.45 21.84 13.53
C VAL A 111 1.45 21.17 14.89
N LEU A 112 1.58 19.84 14.96
CA LEU A 112 1.61 19.12 16.23
C LEU A 112 2.83 19.49 17.08
N LEU A 113 4.01 19.64 16.45
CA LEU A 113 5.22 20.13 17.14
C LEU A 113 5.04 21.54 17.69
N MET A 114 4.41 22.42 16.90
CA MET A 114 4.12 23.79 17.33
C MET A 114 3.13 23.83 18.50
N VAL A 115 2.07 23.02 18.46
CA VAL A 115 1.10 22.94 19.56
C VAL A 115 1.78 22.50 20.83
N ASP A 116 2.63 21.46 20.78
CA ASP A 116 3.37 21.02 21.98
C ASP A 116 4.31 22.11 22.50
N ALA A 117 5.07 22.78 21.62
CA ALA A 117 6.00 23.85 22.00
C ALA A 117 5.30 25.06 22.64
N ILE A 118 4.21 25.55 22.03
CA ILE A 118 3.46 26.72 22.52
C ILE A 118 2.81 26.43 23.88
N THR A 119 2.41 25.19 24.12
CA THR A 119 1.77 24.75 25.36
C THR A 119 2.77 24.34 26.45
N GLY A 120 4.06 24.64 26.27
CA GLY A 120 5.11 24.46 27.29
C GLY A 120 5.84 23.12 27.21
N GLY A 121 5.70 22.38 26.07
CA GLY A 121 6.45 21.15 25.83
C GLY A 121 7.96 21.39 25.80
N LYS A 122 8.72 20.42 26.27
CA LYS A 122 10.18 20.43 26.35
C LYS A 122 10.76 19.12 25.84
N PHE A 123 12.04 19.15 25.49
CA PHE A 123 12.78 17.91 25.23
C PHE A 123 12.84 17.05 26.49
N VAL A 124 12.99 15.74 26.30
CA VAL A 124 13.13 14.79 27.41
C VAL A 124 14.26 15.23 28.35
N PRO A 125 14.01 15.34 29.67
CA PRO A 125 15.02 15.71 30.65
C PRO A 125 16.24 14.77 30.61
N LYS A 126 17.44 15.32 30.83
CA LYS A 126 18.69 14.54 30.77
C LYS A 126 18.69 13.35 31.74
N ASN A 127 18.13 13.52 32.94
CA ASN A 127 18.01 12.45 33.93
C ASN A 127 17.08 11.33 33.50
N PHE A 128 16.08 11.59 32.64
CA PHE A 128 15.15 10.57 32.12
C PHE A 128 15.73 9.75 30.97
N ARG A 129 16.84 10.17 30.38
CA ARG A 129 17.47 9.44 29.27
C ARG A 129 18.02 8.06 29.68
N ASN A 130 18.49 7.94 30.92
CA ASN A 130 19.05 6.68 31.43
C ASN A 130 18.00 5.83 32.16
N SER A 131 17.06 6.47 32.86
CA SER A 131 15.98 5.81 33.59
C SER A 131 14.74 6.68 33.56
N HIS A 132 13.86 6.45 32.58
CA HIS A 132 12.61 7.18 32.44
C HIS A 132 11.60 6.68 33.47
N PRO A 133 11.05 7.54 34.34
CA PRO A 133 9.97 7.16 35.25
C PRO A 133 8.75 6.69 34.45
N ARG A 134 8.12 5.61 34.88
CA ARG A 134 7.10 4.87 34.10
C ARG A 134 5.89 5.73 33.72
N ASN A 135 5.51 6.71 34.57
CA ASN A 135 4.32 7.52 34.37
C ASN A 135 4.61 9.05 34.46
N ASP A 136 5.86 9.48 34.35
CA ASP A 136 6.20 10.90 34.36
C ASP A 136 6.43 11.44 32.96
N PHE A 137 5.45 12.16 32.42
CA PHE A 137 5.48 12.86 31.15
C PHE A 137 5.25 14.37 31.34
N SER A 138 5.67 14.92 32.49
CA SER A 138 5.53 16.34 32.84
C SER A 138 6.21 17.32 31.86
N TYR A 139 7.10 16.81 31.00
CA TYR A 139 7.77 17.58 29.95
C TYR A 139 6.97 17.72 28.65
N TYR A 140 5.80 17.07 28.54
CA TYR A 140 4.90 17.28 27.39
C TYR A 140 4.14 18.58 27.52
N GLY A 141 3.76 19.19 26.38
CA GLY A 141 2.91 20.38 26.35
C GLY A 141 1.53 20.12 26.96
N LYS A 142 0.96 21.15 27.59
CA LYS A 142 -0.36 21.08 28.25
C LYS A 142 -1.46 21.41 27.26
N TYR A 143 -1.96 20.41 26.52
CA TYR A 143 -3.11 20.52 25.63
C TYR A 143 -3.99 19.28 25.75
N ASN A 144 -5.25 19.39 25.32
CA ASN A 144 -6.17 18.24 25.34
C ASN A 144 -5.64 17.13 24.42
N THR A 145 -5.42 15.93 24.95
CA THR A 145 -4.87 14.79 24.25
C THR A 145 -5.76 14.35 23.07
N ASP A 146 -7.09 14.50 23.17
CA ASP A 146 -7.99 14.22 22.05
C ASP A 146 -7.76 15.13 20.82
N GLY A 147 -7.06 16.26 20.99
CA GLY A 147 -6.63 17.10 19.87
C GLY A 147 -5.64 16.42 18.91
N LEU A 148 -4.99 15.34 19.33
CA LEU A 148 -4.17 14.50 18.44
C LEU A 148 -4.99 13.85 17.35
N ILE A 149 -6.25 13.45 17.64
CA ILE A 149 -7.11 12.70 16.73
C ILE A 149 -7.39 13.48 15.45
N PRO A 150 -7.95 14.72 15.47
CA PRO A 150 -8.22 15.46 14.25
C PRO A 150 -6.95 15.80 13.47
N ILE A 151 -5.85 16.15 14.15
CA ILE A 151 -4.58 16.47 13.47
C ILE A 151 -4.05 15.24 12.74
N TYR A 152 -4.01 14.07 13.39
CA TYR A 152 -3.55 12.84 12.78
C TYR A 152 -4.50 12.35 11.66
N SER A 153 -5.81 12.56 11.81
CA SER A 153 -6.78 12.25 10.74
C SER A 153 -6.51 13.07 9.48
N VAL A 154 -6.25 14.37 9.61
CA VAL A 154 -5.93 15.24 8.46
C VAL A 154 -4.58 14.85 7.81
N THR A 155 -3.57 14.44 8.61
CA THR A 155 -2.35 13.87 8.02
C THR A 155 -2.64 12.61 7.20
N GLY A 156 -3.66 11.83 7.58
CA GLY A 156 -4.15 10.68 6.82
C GLY A 156 -4.60 11.05 5.41
N VAL A 157 -5.28 12.20 5.21
CA VAL A 157 -5.65 12.69 3.87
C VAL A 157 -4.39 12.89 3.01
N ALA A 158 -3.42 13.64 3.52
CA ALA A 158 -2.17 13.90 2.79
C ALA A 158 -1.39 12.61 2.53
N TYR A 159 -1.35 11.70 3.49
CA TYR A 159 -0.73 10.39 3.35
C TYR A 159 -1.38 9.58 2.21
N GLY A 160 -2.72 9.49 2.19
CA GLY A 160 -3.46 8.78 1.13
C GLY A 160 -3.19 9.37 -0.26
N MET A 161 -3.05 10.70 -0.37
CA MET A 161 -2.66 11.35 -1.62
C MET A 161 -1.26 10.94 -2.07
N VAL A 162 -0.27 10.97 -1.18
CA VAL A 162 1.11 10.58 -1.49
C VAL A 162 1.19 9.12 -1.90
N GLU A 163 0.54 8.21 -1.15
CA GLU A 163 0.56 6.77 -1.40
C GLU A 163 -0.01 6.40 -2.78
N LEU A 164 -1.01 7.12 -3.24
CA LEU A 164 -1.58 6.91 -4.57
C LEU A 164 -0.66 7.43 -5.68
N ILE A 165 -0.16 8.68 -5.54
CA ILE A 165 0.66 9.30 -6.59
C ILE A 165 2.00 8.58 -6.75
N ARG A 166 2.64 8.17 -5.65
CA ARG A 166 3.92 7.47 -5.72
C ARG A 166 3.86 6.18 -6.55
N ARG A 167 2.68 5.59 -6.72
CA ARG A 167 2.48 4.41 -7.57
C ARG A 167 2.35 4.76 -9.06
N VAL A 168 2.07 6.01 -9.40
CA VAL A 168 1.93 6.49 -10.78
C VAL A 168 3.26 6.95 -11.36
N ILE A 169 4.10 7.61 -10.56
CA ILE A 169 5.40 8.18 -10.97
C ILE A 169 6.33 7.16 -11.68
N PRO A 170 6.48 5.91 -11.24
CA PRO A 170 7.30 4.93 -11.95
C PRO A 170 6.89 4.74 -13.41
N ARG A 171 5.58 4.75 -13.69
CA ARG A 171 5.05 4.67 -15.05
C ARG A 171 5.39 5.93 -15.86
N ASP A 172 5.33 7.10 -15.25
CA ASP A 172 5.67 8.36 -15.91
C ASP A 172 7.18 8.43 -16.23
N ILE A 173 8.04 7.79 -15.43
CA ILE A 173 9.50 7.77 -15.64
C ILE A 173 9.89 6.81 -16.79
N VAL A 174 9.33 5.59 -16.85
CA VAL A 174 9.75 4.54 -17.79
C VAL A 174 8.77 4.32 -18.94
N GLY A 175 7.68 5.09 -19.00
CA GLY A 175 6.62 4.92 -19.98
C GLY A 175 5.86 3.60 -19.80
N GLY A 176 5.20 3.15 -20.87
CA GLY A 176 4.39 1.91 -20.86
C GLY A 176 5.18 0.62 -20.92
N ASN A 177 6.52 0.62 -20.78
CA ASN A 177 7.32 -0.59 -20.85
C ASN A 177 7.19 -1.43 -19.57
N VAL A 178 6.42 -2.51 -19.66
CA VAL A 178 6.08 -3.41 -18.54
C VAL A 178 7.33 -4.00 -17.86
N GLN A 179 8.38 -4.36 -18.62
CA GLN A 179 9.59 -4.94 -18.05
C GLN A 179 10.39 -3.92 -17.24
N LYS A 180 10.53 -2.69 -17.77
CA LYS A 180 11.17 -1.59 -17.04
C LYS A 180 10.38 -1.24 -15.79
N LEU A 181 9.05 -1.18 -15.89
CA LEU A 181 8.17 -0.86 -14.76
C LEU A 181 8.32 -1.88 -13.63
N ARG A 182 8.26 -3.19 -13.92
CA ARG A 182 8.46 -4.24 -12.91
C ARG A 182 9.81 -4.12 -12.19
N ARG A 183 10.89 -3.83 -12.93
CA ARG A 183 12.22 -3.66 -12.34
C ARG A 183 12.28 -2.42 -11.45
N LEU A 184 11.67 -1.33 -11.88
CA LEU A 184 11.61 -0.10 -11.12
C LEU A 184 10.76 -0.26 -9.85
N ASP A 185 9.59 -0.89 -9.94
CA ASP A 185 8.72 -1.14 -8.78
C ASP A 185 9.42 -2.00 -7.73
N ALA A 186 10.13 -3.06 -8.15
CA ALA A 186 10.91 -3.89 -7.24
C ALA A 186 12.04 -3.10 -6.56
N LEU A 187 12.77 -2.27 -7.31
CA LEU A 187 13.82 -1.41 -6.78
C LEU A 187 13.26 -0.42 -5.75
N VAL A 188 12.17 0.24 -6.10
CA VAL A 188 11.48 1.21 -5.23
C VAL A 188 11.02 0.53 -3.94
N HIS A 189 10.44 -0.66 -4.03
CA HIS A 189 9.97 -1.40 -2.86
C HIS A 189 11.13 -1.78 -1.91
N ILE A 190 12.25 -2.27 -2.45
CA ILE A 190 13.43 -2.60 -1.65
C ILE A 190 13.95 -1.38 -0.88
N PHE A 191 14.14 -0.24 -1.57
CA PHE A 191 14.64 0.97 -0.91
C PHE A 191 13.63 1.60 0.05
N TYR A 192 12.35 1.47 -0.23
CA TYR A 192 11.27 1.86 0.66
C TYR A 192 11.34 1.09 1.99
N GLU A 193 11.48 -0.23 1.96
CA GLU A 193 11.56 -1.06 3.16
C GLU A 193 12.89 -0.93 3.91
N ILE A 194 14.02 -0.75 3.20
CA ILE A 194 15.30 -0.41 3.84
C ILE A 194 15.15 0.87 4.66
N SER A 195 14.55 1.89 4.07
CA SER A 195 14.36 3.17 4.74
C SER A 195 13.34 3.10 5.86
N GLY A 196 12.29 2.29 5.69
CA GLY A 196 11.29 2.01 6.72
C GLY A 196 11.89 1.34 7.95
N THR A 197 12.64 0.27 7.74
CA THR A 197 13.36 -0.45 8.79
C THR A 197 14.35 0.47 9.53
N GLY A 198 15.18 1.21 8.77
CA GLY A 198 16.13 2.16 9.33
C GLY A 198 15.46 3.29 10.11
N GLY A 199 14.36 3.84 9.58
CA GLY A 199 13.56 4.88 10.23
C GLY A 199 12.93 4.40 11.53
N ALA A 200 12.36 3.21 11.55
CA ALA A 200 11.74 2.62 12.72
C ALA A 200 12.78 2.38 13.85
N PHE A 201 13.91 1.74 13.54
CA PHE A 201 14.96 1.51 14.51
C PHE A 201 15.59 2.82 15.00
N CYS A 202 15.88 3.77 14.11
CA CYS A 202 16.39 5.08 14.49
C CYS A 202 15.45 5.81 15.44
N THR A 203 14.15 5.76 15.15
CA THR A 203 13.12 6.40 15.99
C THR A 203 13.07 5.78 17.37
N ALA A 204 13.00 4.44 17.47
CA ALA A 204 12.92 3.74 18.76
C ALA A 204 14.17 3.89 19.62
N LEU A 205 15.35 3.82 19.00
CA LEU A 205 16.64 3.70 19.73
C LEU A 205 17.39 5.03 19.87
N VAL A 206 17.10 6.01 19.01
CA VAL A 206 17.85 7.27 19.00
C VAL A 206 16.95 8.48 19.20
N LEU A 207 15.90 8.64 18.38
CA LEU A 207 15.12 9.88 18.38
C LEU A 207 14.26 10.01 19.64
N ILE A 208 13.47 9.02 19.97
CA ILE A 208 12.61 9.06 21.17
C ILE A 208 13.43 9.14 22.46
N PRO A 209 14.47 8.33 22.68
CA PRO A 209 15.28 8.45 23.90
C PRO A 209 16.01 9.79 24.06
N LYS A 210 16.39 10.45 22.94
CA LYS A 210 17.11 11.73 23.02
C LYS A 210 16.22 12.96 23.03
N LEU A 211 15.10 12.93 22.30
CA LEU A 211 14.24 14.09 22.07
C LEU A 211 12.91 14.01 22.84
N GLY A 212 12.48 12.81 23.24
CA GLY A 212 11.14 12.52 23.73
C GLY A 212 10.16 12.20 22.60
N ASN A 213 9.06 11.54 22.92
CA ASN A 213 8.04 11.20 21.93
C ASN A 213 7.39 12.44 21.29
N ASN A 214 7.33 13.56 22.02
CA ASN A 214 6.74 14.81 21.56
C ASN A 214 7.58 15.54 20.51
N TYR A 215 8.92 15.36 20.50
CA TYR A 215 9.83 16.01 19.54
C TYR A 215 10.60 15.04 18.64
N SER A 216 10.47 13.72 18.82
CA SER A 216 11.22 12.73 18.04
C SER A 216 10.93 12.82 16.53
N PHE A 217 9.74 13.25 16.15
CA PHE A 217 9.33 13.43 14.75
C PHE A 217 9.63 14.83 14.17
N ILE A 218 10.44 15.65 14.83
CA ILE A 218 10.90 16.94 14.29
C ILE A 218 11.64 16.77 12.96
N ILE A 219 12.23 15.60 12.75
CA ILE A 219 12.88 15.26 11.48
C ILE A 219 11.87 15.09 10.33
N THR A 220 10.60 14.77 10.62
CA THR A 220 9.59 14.48 9.60
C THR A 220 9.33 15.67 8.68
N PRO A 221 8.98 16.91 9.14
CA PRO A 221 8.81 18.02 8.23
C PRO A 221 10.08 18.36 7.43
N VAL A 222 11.28 18.12 7.99
CA VAL A 222 12.55 18.32 7.28
C VAL A 222 12.70 17.31 6.15
N PHE A 223 12.53 16.02 6.44
CA PHE A 223 12.64 14.96 5.44
C PHE A 223 11.54 15.06 4.37
N MET A 224 10.32 15.46 4.74
CA MET A 224 9.23 15.71 3.79
C MET A 224 9.56 16.87 2.84
N THR A 225 10.16 17.95 3.34
CA THR A 225 10.61 19.07 2.52
C THR A 225 11.74 18.65 1.57
N MET A 226 12.70 17.85 2.07
CA MET A 226 13.77 17.33 1.21
C MET A 226 13.23 16.36 0.15
N ALA A 227 12.28 15.49 0.49
CA ALA A 227 11.63 14.58 -0.45
C ALA A 227 10.87 15.35 -1.52
N ALA A 228 10.10 16.38 -1.13
CA ALA A 228 9.38 17.26 -2.06
C ALA A 228 10.34 17.94 -3.04
N GLY A 229 11.43 18.52 -2.55
CA GLY A 229 12.46 19.14 -3.37
C GLY A 229 13.11 18.15 -4.35
N THR A 230 13.44 16.94 -3.87
CA THR A 230 14.03 15.89 -4.69
C THR A 230 13.08 15.46 -5.81
N TRP A 231 11.80 15.26 -5.51
CA TRP A 231 10.80 14.87 -6.49
C TRP A 231 10.47 16.00 -7.47
N TYR A 232 10.49 17.25 -7.03
CA TYR A 232 10.33 18.40 -7.91
C TYR A 232 11.43 18.50 -8.98
N CYS A 233 12.65 18.03 -8.66
CA CYS A 233 13.79 17.97 -9.59
C CYS A 233 13.70 16.86 -10.65
N ILE A 234 12.70 15.97 -10.60
CA ILE A 234 12.45 14.99 -11.65
C ILE A 234 12.10 15.74 -12.93
N THR A 235 12.82 15.45 -14.02
CA THR A 235 12.58 16.08 -15.31
C THR A 235 11.23 15.59 -15.86
N ASP A 236 10.44 16.50 -16.43
CA ASP A 236 9.18 16.13 -17.10
C ASP A 236 9.50 15.20 -18.26
N LEU A 237 9.02 13.99 -18.15
CA LEU A 237 8.99 13.04 -19.25
C LEU A 237 7.65 13.27 -19.93
N ASP A 238 7.70 13.83 -21.12
CA ASP A 238 6.60 14.06 -22.05
C ASP A 238 5.20 13.86 -21.46
N PHE A 239 4.74 14.88 -20.75
CA PHE A 239 3.33 15.05 -20.47
C PHE A 239 2.69 15.23 -21.85
N THR A 240 2.16 14.12 -22.41
CA THR A 240 1.62 14.10 -23.77
C THR A 240 0.60 15.22 -23.93
N PRO A 241 0.71 16.06 -24.98
CA PRO A 241 -0.16 17.23 -25.20
C PRO A 241 -1.66 16.91 -25.31
N GLN A 242 -2.06 15.65 -25.34
CA GLN A 242 -3.47 15.23 -25.31
C GLN A 242 -4.26 15.73 -24.09
N ILE A 243 -3.56 16.18 -23.03
CA ILE A 243 -4.22 16.76 -21.85
C ILE A 243 -4.44 18.27 -22.03
N GLN A 244 -3.66 18.94 -22.87
CA GLN A 244 -3.79 20.39 -23.08
C GLN A 244 -5.07 20.77 -23.84
N ASP A 245 -5.52 19.93 -24.77
CA ASP A 245 -6.79 20.17 -25.51
C ASP A 245 -8.03 19.85 -24.66
N VAL A 246 -7.89 18.99 -23.62
CA VAL A 246 -8.98 18.66 -22.69
C VAL A 246 -9.08 19.65 -21.52
N LEU A 247 -8.05 20.49 -21.29
CA LEU A 247 -8.02 21.48 -20.20
C LEU A 247 -9.06 22.59 -20.36
N SER A 248 -9.56 22.87 -21.57
CA SER A 248 -10.54 23.91 -21.83
C SER A 248 -11.98 23.56 -21.37
N GLU A 249 -12.28 22.29 -21.09
CA GLU A 249 -13.63 21.84 -20.72
C GLU A 249 -13.73 21.18 -19.33
N HIS A 250 -12.70 21.30 -18.47
CA HIS A 250 -12.79 20.67 -17.16
C HIS A 250 -13.79 21.36 -16.24
N PRO A 251 -14.75 20.61 -15.67
CA PRO A 251 -15.70 21.18 -14.70
C PRO A 251 -14.94 21.71 -13.47
N ALA A 252 -15.49 22.70 -12.78
CA ALA A 252 -14.87 23.26 -11.56
C ALA A 252 -14.39 22.14 -10.63
N TYR A 253 -13.27 22.35 -9.91
CA TYR A 253 -12.63 21.32 -9.06
C TYR A 253 -13.62 20.63 -8.12
N VAL A 254 -14.52 21.41 -7.49
CA VAL A 254 -15.55 20.89 -6.58
C VAL A 254 -16.50 19.91 -7.30
N LYS A 255 -16.94 20.24 -8.53
CA LYS A 255 -17.79 19.36 -9.33
C LYS A 255 -17.05 18.08 -9.77
N ALA A 256 -15.76 18.22 -10.12
CA ALA A 256 -14.91 17.07 -10.46
C ALA A 256 -14.67 16.17 -9.26
N THR A 257 -14.46 16.73 -8.06
CA THR A 257 -14.29 15.98 -6.82
C THR A 257 -15.57 15.25 -6.44
N LEU A 258 -16.73 15.92 -6.53
CA LEU A 258 -18.02 15.26 -6.29
C LEU A 258 -18.26 14.10 -7.27
N GLY A 259 -17.94 14.31 -8.55
CA GLY A 259 -17.93 13.23 -9.55
C GLY A 259 -16.98 12.09 -9.19
N SER A 260 -15.81 12.38 -8.64
CA SER A 260 -14.86 11.36 -8.18
C SER A 260 -15.38 10.55 -6.99
N PHE A 261 -16.11 11.17 -6.06
CA PHE A 261 -16.81 10.45 -4.99
C PHE A 261 -17.85 9.48 -5.54
N LEU A 262 -18.68 9.92 -6.48
CA LEU A 262 -19.70 9.05 -7.11
C LEU A 262 -19.02 7.89 -7.87
N LEU A 263 -17.96 8.16 -8.63
CA LEU A 263 -17.19 7.14 -9.34
C LEU A 263 -16.51 6.15 -8.37
N PHE A 264 -16.10 6.61 -7.20
CA PHE A 264 -15.54 5.74 -6.17
C PHE A 264 -16.59 4.76 -5.64
N PHE A 265 -17.80 5.23 -5.32
CA PHE A 265 -18.89 4.36 -4.89
C PHE A 265 -19.32 3.38 -5.98
N GLU A 266 -19.38 3.83 -7.24
CA GLU A 266 -19.64 2.98 -8.40
C GLU A 266 -18.54 1.91 -8.55
N SER A 267 -17.28 2.31 -8.41
CA SER A 267 -16.12 1.39 -8.44
C SER A 267 -16.19 0.38 -7.29
N PHE A 268 -16.50 0.83 -6.08
CA PHE A 268 -16.65 -0.03 -4.92
C PHE A 268 -17.75 -1.08 -5.13
N TRP A 269 -18.91 -0.64 -5.59
CA TRP A 269 -20.05 -1.54 -5.88
C TRP A 269 -19.72 -2.54 -6.98
N THR A 270 -19.13 -2.08 -8.07
CA THR A 270 -18.72 -2.91 -9.20
C THR A 270 -17.66 -3.93 -8.78
N GLY A 271 -16.68 -3.52 -7.98
CA GLY A 271 -15.66 -4.39 -7.42
C GLY A 271 -16.25 -5.49 -6.53
N GLY A 272 -17.17 -5.12 -5.63
CA GLY A 272 -17.90 -6.08 -4.80
C GLY A 272 -18.69 -7.08 -5.64
N LYS A 273 -19.41 -6.61 -6.64
CA LYS A 273 -20.14 -7.48 -7.57
C LYS A 273 -19.19 -8.45 -8.28
N LEU A 274 -18.06 -7.97 -8.82
CA LEU A 274 -17.07 -8.82 -9.49
C LEU A 274 -16.51 -9.90 -8.56
N ILE A 275 -16.20 -9.56 -7.31
CA ILE A 275 -15.66 -10.49 -6.34
C ILE A 275 -16.66 -11.55 -5.94
N PHE A 276 -17.89 -11.16 -5.58
CA PHE A 276 -18.89 -12.10 -5.07
C PHE A 276 -19.58 -12.93 -6.17
N THR A 277 -19.67 -12.44 -7.39
CA THR A 277 -20.27 -13.20 -8.50
C THR A 277 -19.30 -14.15 -9.18
N ASN A 278 -17.99 -14.04 -8.91
CA ASN A 278 -16.99 -14.83 -9.62
C ASN A 278 -16.14 -15.66 -8.65
N ARG A 279 -16.29 -16.98 -8.70
CA ARG A 279 -15.50 -17.91 -7.88
C ARG A 279 -13.99 -17.70 -7.98
N ARG A 280 -13.50 -17.18 -9.11
CA ARG A 280 -12.08 -16.88 -9.33
C ARG A 280 -11.56 -15.73 -8.47
N PHE A 281 -12.45 -14.85 -7.97
CA PHE A 281 -12.07 -13.63 -7.26
C PHE A 281 -12.51 -13.61 -5.80
N ILE A 282 -13.48 -14.45 -5.38
CA ILE A 282 -14.03 -14.41 -4.03
C ILE A 282 -12.97 -14.65 -2.95
N TRP A 283 -11.95 -15.45 -3.24
CA TRP A 283 -10.84 -15.73 -2.35
C TRP A 283 -9.90 -14.53 -2.13
N LEU A 284 -9.96 -13.51 -3.02
CA LEU A 284 -9.19 -12.28 -2.87
C LEU A 284 -9.62 -11.47 -1.64
N LEU A 285 -10.89 -11.57 -1.25
CA LEU A 285 -11.38 -10.85 -0.07
C LEU A 285 -10.67 -11.31 1.21
N PRO A 286 -10.63 -12.59 1.59
CA PRO A 286 -9.82 -13.04 2.71
C PRO A 286 -8.32 -12.93 2.46
N GLY A 287 -7.85 -13.33 1.29
CA GLY A 287 -6.41 -13.37 0.98
C GLY A 287 -5.75 -11.99 0.89
N TYR A 288 -6.51 -10.91 0.72
CA TYR A 288 -5.99 -9.54 0.70
C TYR A 288 -6.57 -8.68 1.83
N ALA A 289 -7.88 -8.42 1.84
CA ALA A 289 -8.45 -7.43 2.77
C ALA A 289 -8.41 -7.89 4.23
N ILE A 290 -8.71 -9.16 4.51
CA ILE A 290 -8.68 -9.71 5.87
C ILE A 290 -7.22 -9.93 6.31
N ALA A 291 -6.34 -10.41 5.43
CA ALA A 291 -4.92 -10.55 5.74
C ALA A 291 -4.30 -9.19 6.06
N LEU A 292 -4.50 -8.18 5.22
CA LEU A 292 -4.02 -6.81 5.45
C LEU A 292 -4.53 -6.23 6.77
N TYR A 293 -5.81 -6.47 7.10
CA TYR A 293 -6.37 -6.09 8.39
C TYR A 293 -5.58 -6.72 9.54
N GLY A 294 -5.30 -8.01 9.49
CA GLY A 294 -4.55 -8.73 10.52
C GLY A 294 -3.16 -8.11 10.73
N HIS A 295 -2.40 -7.90 9.65
CA HIS A 295 -1.06 -7.30 9.73
C HIS A 295 -1.09 -5.87 10.27
N ARG A 296 -1.99 -5.02 9.79
CA ARG A 296 -2.11 -3.64 10.29
C ARG A 296 -2.56 -3.58 11.74
N TYR A 297 -3.41 -4.51 12.18
CA TYR A 297 -3.79 -4.60 13.59
C TYR A 297 -2.64 -5.11 14.48
N LEU A 298 -1.83 -6.04 13.97
CA LEU A 298 -0.63 -6.51 14.65
C LEU A 298 0.35 -5.36 14.92
N GLU A 299 0.62 -4.52 13.91
CA GLU A 299 1.56 -3.41 13.98
C GLU A 299 1.04 -2.22 14.80
N ASN A 300 -0.23 -1.83 14.63
CA ASN A 300 -0.77 -0.59 15.19
C ASN A 300 -1.65 -0.80 16.43
N GLY A 301 -2.07 -2.03 16.72
CA GLY A 301 -2.86 -2.38 17.90
C GLY A 301 -2.06 -3.20 18.92
N ILE A 302 -1.57 -4.37 18.50
CA ILE A 302 -0.90 -5.33 19.41
C ILE A 302 0.50 -4.85 19.78
N ALA A 303 1.33 -4.40 18.82
CA ALA A 303 2.70 -3.96 19.09
C ALA A 303 2.77 -2.79 20.11
N PRO A 304 1.94 -1.73 20.03
CA PRO A 304 1.89 -0.68 21.05
C PRO A 304 1.44 -1.19 22.42
N ALA A 305 0.46 -2.11 22.46
CA ALA A 305 -0.03 -2.67 23.72
C ALA A 305 1.06 -3.49 24.43
N ILE A 306 1.79 -4.34 23.69
CA ILE A 306 2.92 -5.11 24.21
C ILE A 306 4.03 -4.18 24.67
N ALA A 307 4.44 -3.22 23.85
CA ALA A 307 5.52 -2.29 24.16
C ALA A 307 5.22 -1.53 25.45
N ARG A 308 3.99 -1.06 25.64
CA ARG A 308 3.62 -0.28 26.81
C ARG A 308 3.36 -1.15 28.04
N ARG A 309 2.57 -2.22 27.92
CA ARG A 309 2.11 -3.01 29.07
C ARG A 309 3.06 -4.12 29.48
N TYR A 310 3.69 -4.83 28.50
CA TYR A 310 4.64 -5.90 28.83
C TYR A 310 6.05 -5.36 29.06
N LEU A 311 6.52 -4.52 28.14
CA LEU A 311 7.90 -4.04 28.13
C LEU A 311 8.09 -2.73 28.94
N GLY A 312 7.00 -2.01 29.23
CA GLY A 312 7.02 -0.79 30.02
C GLY A 312 7.53 0.45 29.29
N ASN A 313 7.74 0.38 27.96
CA ASN A 313 8.23 1.48 27.16
C ASN A 313 7.52 1.54 25.80
N SER A 314 6.68 2.56 25.59
CA SER A 314 5.90 2.74 24.36
C SER A 314 6.78 2.96 23.11
N ALA A 315 8.00 3.50 23.24
CA ALA A 315 8.93 3.68 22.12
C ALA A 315 9.33 2.35 21.45
N TRP A 316 9.30 1.26 22.20
CA TRP A 316 9.68 -0.06 21.69
C TRP A 316 8.63 -0.68 20.78
N SER A 317 7.42 -0.10 20.69
CA SER A 317 6.47 -0.46 19.63
C SER A 317 7.10 -0.26 18.24
N GLN A 318 7.86 0.81 18.07
CA GLN A 318 8.54 1.09 16.81
C GLN A 318 9.73 0.15 16.53
N LEU A 319 10.35 -0.40 17.58
CA LEU A 319 11.34 -1.47 17.41
C LEU A 319 10.69 -2.76 16.88
N ILE A 320 9.52 -3.10 17.40
CA ILE A 320 8.73 -4.26 16.97
C ILE A 320 8.28 -4.07 15.51
N VAL A 321 7.75 -2.89 15.16
CA VAL A 321 7.37 -2.53 13.79
C VAL A 321 8.58 -2.54 12.85
N GLY A 322 9.76 -2.14 13.32
CA GLY A 322 11.00 -2.25 12.55
C GLY A 322 11.36 -3.70 12.20
N GLY A 323 11.05 -4.65 13.08
CA GLY A 323 11.15 -6.09 12.79
C GLY A 323 10.14 -6.53 11.72
N SER A 324 8.92 -5.99 11.76
CA SER A 324 7.91 -6.18 10.72
C SER A 324 8.39 -5.67 9.36
N ASN A 325 8.85 -4.41 9.28
CA ASN A 325 9.39 -3.82 8.04
C ASN A 325 10.58 -4.61 7.49
N LEU A 326 11.47 -5.13 8.36
CA LEU A 326 12.56 -6.00 7.95
C LEU A 326 12.03 -7.32 7.36
N GLY A 327 10.98 -7.88 7.95
CA GLY A 327 10.27 -9.05 7.41
C GLY A 327 9.70 -8.77 6.03
N GLU A 328 9.05 -7.64 5.83
CA GLU A 328 8.52 -7.19 4.53
C GLU A 328 9.63 -7.04 3.49
N LEU A 329 10.77 -6.43 3.86
CA LEU A 329 11.95 -6.32 3.00
C LEU A 329 12.46 -7.70 2.54
N LEU A 330 12.60 -8.63 3.47
CA LEU A 330 13.08 -9.98 3.17
C LEU A 330 12.08 -10.76 2.31
N GLY A 331 10.77 -10.67 2.60
CA GLY A 331 9.71 -11.33 1.84
C GLY A 331 9.65 -10.85 0.40
N ALA A 332 9.63 -9.54 0.20
CA ALA A 332 9.64 -8.94 -1.13
C ALA A 332 10.91 -9.27 -1.92
N SER A 333 12.08 -9.20 -1.26
CA SER A 333 13.36 -9.58 -1.87
C SER A 333 13.37 -11.05 -2.27
N PHE A 334 12.84 -11.94 -1.43
CA PHE A 334 12.76 -13.36 -1.71
C PHE A 334 11.89 -13.64 -2.95
N VAL A 335 10.71 -13.04 -3.02
CA VAL A 335 9.84 -13.15 -4.21
C VAL A 335 10.57 -12.65 -5.46
N PHE A 336 11.27 -11.52 -5.36
CA PHE A 336 12.03 -10.96 -6.48
C PHE A 336 13.08 -11.94 -7.03
N PHE A 337 13.84 -12.60 -6.16
CA PHE A 337 14.89 -13.54 -6.56
C PHE A 337 14.34 -14.90 -7.01
N PHE A 338 13.23 -15.35 -6.44
CA PHE A 338 12.68 -16.69 -6.66
C PHE A 338 11.34 -16.71 -7.44
N THR A 339 11.03 -15.63 -8.16
CA THR A 339 9.80 -15.50 -8.99
C THR A 339 9.59 -16.69 -9.92
N ASN A 340 10.66 -17.27 -10.47
CA ASN A 340 10.56 -18.38 -11.40
C ASN A 340 10.22 -19.72 -10.72
N LEU A 341 10.46 -19.84 -9.41
CA LEU A 341 10.21 -21.07 -8.65
C LEU A 341 8.76 -21.13 -8.14
N ILE A 342 8.23 -19.98 -7.68
CA ILE A 342 6.88 -19.85 -7.14
C ILE A 342 6.15 -18.82 -7.99
N THR A 343 5.34 -19.31 -8.93
CA THR A 343 4.72 -18.49 -9.97
C THR A 343 3.34 -17.95 -9.59
N THR A 344 2.73 -18.49 -8.52
CA THR A 344 1.38 -18.11 -8.06
C THR A 344 1.40 -17.52 -6.65
N PRO A 345 0.42 -16.69 -6.27
CA PRO A 345 0.34 -16.12 -4.92
C PRO A 345 -0.09 -17.13 -3.84
N ILE A 346 -0.72 -18.25 -4.21
CA ILE A 346 -1.34 -19.20 -3.28
C ILE A 346 -0.35 -19.75 -2.23
N PRO A 347 0.87 -20.23 -2.58
CA PRO A 347 1.80 -20.73 -1.58
C PRO A 347 2.20 -19.68 -0.55
N TRP A 348 2.35 -18.44 -0.99
CA TRP A 348 2.72 -17.32 -0.12
C TRP A 348 1.60 -16.95 0.85
N ILE A 349 0.34 -16.92 0.40
CA ILE A 349 -0.82 -16.65 1.25
C ILE A 349 -1.01 -17.77 2.28
N ARG A 350 -0.74 -19.04 1.91
CA ARG A 350 -0.73 -20.16 2.87
C ARG A 350 0.36 -20.02 3.92
N LEU A 351 1.56 -19.61 3.49
CA LEU A 351 2.67 -19.32 4.39
C LEU A 351 2.30 -18.19 5.35
N ASP A 352 1.76 -17.09 4.84
CA ASP A 352 1.28 -15.97 5.65
C ASP A 352 0.25 -16.42 6.70
N ALA A 353 -0.78 -17.15 6.30
CA ALA A 353 -1.78 -17.67 7.20
C ALA A 353 -1.18 -18.53 8.33
N MET A 354 -0.16 -19.35 8.03
CA MET A 354 0.53 -20.16 9.04
C MET A 354 1.41 -19.30 9.96
N MET A 355 2.09 -18.28 9.42
CA MET A 355 2.96 -17.42 10.22
C MET A 355 2.16 -16.55 11.20
N LEU A 356 0.91 -16.17 10.90
CA LEU A 356 0.03 -15.48 11.83
C LEU A 356 -0.14 -16.23 13.16
N LEU A 357 -0.04 -17.55 13.18
CA LEU A 357 -0.15 -18.37 14.41
C LEU A 357 1.03 -18.17 15.38
N ILE A 358 2.14 -17.57 14.94
CA ILE A 358 3.27 -17.26 15.83
C ILE A 358 2.81 -16.34 16.98
N VAL A 359 1.78 -15.53 16.79
CA VAL A 359 1.23 -14.62 17.80
C VAL A 359 0.80 -15.35 19.09
N TRP A 360 0.56 -16.67 19.04
CA TRP A 360 0.19 -17.48 20.19
C TRP A 360 1.17 -17.46 21.36
N TYR A 361 2.44 -17.11 21.15
CA TYR A 361 3.39 -17.02 22.26
C TYR A 361 3.10 -15.81 23.19
N LEU A 362 2.49 -14.75 22.67
CA LEU A 362 2.29 -13.49 23.39
C LEU A 362 1.50 -13.60 24.70
N PRO A 363 0.37 -14.33 24.76
CA PRO A 363 -0.37 -14.51 26.02
C PRO A 363 0.43 -15.22 27.12
N PHE A 364 1.40 -16.06 26.73
CA PHE A 364 2.22 -16.85 27.65
C PHE A 364 3.60 -16.26 27.91
N TRP A 365 3.88 -15.09 27.34
CA TRP A 365 5.16 -14.42 27.45
C TRP A 365 5.19 -13.44 28.62
N TYR A 366 6.19 -13.62 29.52
CA TYR A 366 6.38 -12.84 30.74
C TYR A 366 7.74 -12.14 30.74
N PRO A 367 8.00 -11.16 29.84
CA PRO A 367 9.26 -10.46 29.82
C PRO A 367 9.40 -9.53 31.03
N PRO A 368 10.57 -9.43 31.67
CA PRO A 368 10.82 -8.38 32.65
C PRO A 368 10.78 -7.02 31.97
N PRO A 369 10.05 -6.04 32.55
CA PRO A 369 9.93 -4.71 31.97
C PRO A 369 11.26 -3.94 32.00
N GLY A 370 11.41 -2.95 31.13
CA GLY A 370 12.56 -2.06 31.09
C GLY A 370 13.82 -2.60 30.39
N GLN A 371 13.75 -3.75 29.75
CA GLN A 371 14.90 -4.35 29.05
C GLN A 371 14.67 -4.42 27.54
N VAL A 372 15.45 -3.65 26.79
CA VAL A 372 15.34 -3.55 25.31
C VAL A 372 15.55 -4.88 24.58
N ARG A 373 16.28 -5.83 25.15
CA ARG A 373 16.48 -7.16 24.55
C ARG A 373 15.17 -7.89 24.27
N TYR A 374 14.15 -7.69 25.12
CA TYR A 374 12.83 -8.30 24.91
C TYR A 374 12.04 -7.63 23.79
N ALA A 375 12.26 -6.34 23.54
CA ALA A 375 11.71 -5.68 22.36
C ALA A 375 12.32 -6.25 21.06
N TRP A 376 13.62 -6.58 21.07
CA TRP A 376 14.25 -7.29 19.95
C TRP A 376 13.71 -8.71 19.75
N ILE A 377 13.42 -9.45 20.82
CA ILE A 377 12.79 -10.76 20.72
C ILE A 377 11.41 -10.62 20.05
N ALA A 378 10.59 -9.67 20.48
CA ALA A 378 9.32 -9.39 19.83
C ALA A 378 9.50 -9.00 18.35
N ALA A 379 10.44 -8.14 18.03
CA ALA A 379 10.75 -7.74 16.65
C ALA A 379 11.13 -8.94 15.76
N ILE A 380 11.96 -9.86 16.28
CA ILE A 380 12.36 -11.08 15.57
C ILE A 380 11.16 -12.01 15.34
N THR A 381 10.20 -12.09 16.27
CA THR A 381 9.00 -12.91 16.08
C THR A 381 8.00 -12.32 15.11
N PHE A 382 7.96 -11.00 14.94
CA PHE A 382 7.15 -10.31 13.93
C PHE A 382 7.72 -10.43 12.52
N LEU A 383 9.03 -10.62 12.40
CA LEU A 383 9.72 -10.73 11.10
C LEU A 383 9.15 -11.86 10.21
N PRO A 384 9.02 -13.14 10.64
CA PRO A 384 8.46 -14.19 9.78
C PRO A 384 6.99 -13.96 9.42
N ILE A 385 6.21 -13.31 10.30
CA ILE A 385 4.82 -12.97 10.02
C ILE A 385 4.77 -12.00 8.84
N SER A 386 5.52 -10.92 8.90
CA SER A 386 5.54 -9.90 7.85
C SER A 386 6.28 -10.34 6.58
N PHE A 387 7.21 -11.30 6.70
CA PHE A 387 7.80 -11.97 5.55
C PHE A 387 6.74 -12.70 4.71
N GLY A 388 5.87 -13.49 5.35
CA GLY A 388 4.78 -14.20 4.69
C GLY A 388 3.83 -13.23 3.99
N TRP A 389 3.44 -12.18 4.69
CA TRP A 389 2.58 -11.13 4.17
C TRP A 389 3.16 -10.45 2.92
N ALA A 390 4.37 -9.91 3.00
CA ALA A 390 4.97 -9.17 1.88
C ALA A 390 5.20 -10.04 0.64
N ALA A 391 5.59 -11.30 0.84
CA ALA A 391 5.71 -12.26 -0.25
C ALA A 391 4.34 -12.53 -0.91
N GLY A 392 3.29 -12.63 -0.09
CA GLY A 392 1.91 -12.76 -0.53
C GLY A 392 1.41 -11.53 -1.27
N ASP A 393 1.57 -10.34 -0.70
CA ASP A 393 1.10 -9.07 -1.26
C ASP A 393 1.71 -8.78 -2.64
N VAL A 394 3.04 -8.86 -2.77
CA VAL A 394 3.73 -8.63 -4.05
C VAL A 394 3.27 -9.60 -5.13
N SER A 395 3.14 -10.90 -4.79
CA SER A 395 2.70 -11.93 -5.73
C SER A 395 1.23 -11.76 -6.09
N LEU A 396 0.39 -11.39 -5.12
CA LEU A 396 -1.05 -11.21 -5.30
C LEU A 396 -1.37 -9.95 -6.11
N ALA A 397 -0.67 -8.85 -5.86
CA ALA A 397 -0.81 -7.63 -6.64
C ALA A 397 -0.50 -7.87 -8.11
N ALA A 398 0.59 -8.60 -8.42
CA ALA A 398 0.93 -8.98 -9.79
C ALA A 398 -0.15 -9.86 -10.44
N TYR A 399 -0.69 -10.84 -9.70
CA TYR A 399 -1.79 -11.69 -10.16
C TYR A 399 -3.05 -10.90 -10.46
N ILE A 400 -3.48 -10.03 -9.53
CA ILE A 400 -4.68 -9.19 -9.69
C ILE A 400 -4.54 -8.31 -10.92
N GLN A 401 -3.39 -7.66 -11.10
CA GLN A 401 -3.11 -6.81 -12.27
C GLN A 401 -3.18 -7.61 -13.57
N ALA A 402 -2.51 -8.76 -13.63
CA ALA A 402 -2.47 -9.58 -14.84
C ALA A 402 -3.84 -10.14 -15.24
N THR A 403 -4.65 -10.55 -14.25
CA THR A 403 -5.95 -11.20 -14.50
C THR A 403 -7.02 -10.16 -14.85
N LEU A 404 -7.06 -9.01 -14.14
CA LEU A 404 -8.10 -8.01 -14.32
C LEU A 404 -7.85 -7.06 -15.49
N ALA A 405 -6.59 -6.84 -15.89
CA ALA A 405 -6.27 -6.07 -17.10
C ALA A 405 -6.91 -6.69 -18.37
N ARG A 406 -7.08 -8.02 -18.37
CA ARG A 406 -7.75 -8.73 -19.48
C ARG A 406 -9.28 -8.58 -19.46
N VAL A 407 -9.88 -8.32 -18.30
CA VAL A 407 -11.33 -8.10 -18.14
C VAL A 407 -11.71 -6.65 -18.47
N GLU A 408 -10.77 -5.75 -18.43
CA GLU A 408 -10.94 -4.30 -18.61
C GLU A 408 -11.51 -3.91 -19.99
N SER A 409 -11.27 -4.75 -21.03
CA SER A 409 -11.78 -4.50 -22.38
C SER A 409 -13.32 -4.54 -22.51
N ARG A 410 -14.04 -4.96 -21.47
CA ARG A 410 -15.50 -5.15 -21.50
C ARG A 410 -16.32 -4.11 -20.74
N THR A 411 -15.70 -3.33 -19.85
CA THR A 411 -16.39 -2.30 -19.04
C THR A 411 -16.04 -0.90 -19.53
N LYS A 412 -17.01 -0.16 -20.05
CA LYS A 412 -16.76 1.16 -20.70
C LYS A 412 -16.39 2.31 -19.74
N ASN A 413 -16.78 2.27 -18.46
CA ASN A 413 -16.70 3.43 -17.56
C ASN A 413 -15.79 3.25 -16.34
N VAL A 414 -15.52 2.01 -15.89
CA VAL A 414 -14.73 1.73 -14.69
C VAL A 414 -13.76 0.59 -14.99
N SER A 415 -12.49 0.81 -14.69
CA SER A 415 -11.45 -0.22 -14.76
C SER A 415 -11.78 -1.36 -13.79
N ALA A 416 -11.82 -2.61 -14.27
CA ALA A 416 -12.08 -3.77 -13.42
C ALA A 416 -11.02 -3.90 -12.32
N LEU A 417 -9.76 -3.60 -12.64
CA LEU A 417 -8.65 -3.56 -11.67
C LEU A 417 -8.91 -2.49 -10.59
N GLY A 418 -9.23 -1.26 -11.02
CA GLY A 418 -9.52 -0.17 -10.10
C GLY A 418 -10.71 -0.47 -9.19
N ALA A 419 -11.76 -1.07 -9.72
CA ALA A 419 -12.96 -1.45 -8.98
C ALA A 419 -12.66 -2.51 -7.90
N VAL A 420 -11.96 -3.58 -8.26
CA VAL A 420 -11.61 -4.66 -7.33
C VAL A 420 -10.66 -4.15 -6.24
N MET A 421 -9.63 -3.36 -6.59
CA MET A 421 -8.71 -2.79 -5.60
C MET A 421 -9.43 -1.79 -4.69
N ALA A 422 -10.32 -0.93 -5.21
CA ALA A 422 -11.13 -0.02 -4.40
C ALA A 422 -11.99 -0.79 -3.40
N PHE A 423 -12.64 -1.89 -3.81
CA PHE A 423 -13.44 -2.72 -2.93
C PHE A 423 -12.60 -3.38 -1.83
N LEU A 424 -11.49 -4.04 -2.19
CA LEU A 424 -10.63 -4.74 -1.24
C LEU A 424 -10.01 -3.78 -0.21
N TYR A 425 -9.50 -2.65 -0.70
CA TYR A 425 -8.83 -1.68 0.17
C TYR A 425 -9.83 -0.97 1.10
N THR A 426 -11.00 -0.58 0.59
CA THR A 426 -12.05 0.04 1.41
C THR A 426 -12.58 -0.94 2.45
N THR A 427 -12.78 -2.21 2.09
CA THR A 427 -13.22 -3.24 3.04
C THR A 427 -12.23 -3.40 4.19
N TYR A 428 -10.94 -3.47 3.88
CA TYR A 428 -9.89 -3.49 4.90
C TYR A 428 -9.96 -2.26 5.82
N ILE A 429 -10.05 -1.05 5.25
CA ILE A 429 -10.06 0.19 6.03
C ILE A 429 -11.29 0.28 6.93
N VAL A 430 -12.47 -0.05 6.42
CA VAL A 430 -13.71 -0.04 7.21
C VAL A 430 -13.62 -1.06 8.35
N LEU A 431 -13.14 -2.27 8.05
CA LEU A 431 -12.94 -3.30 9.07
C LEU A 431 -11.98 -2.79 10.16
N TYR A 432 -10.83 -2.25 9.75
CA TYR A 432 -9.82 -1.74 10.68
C TYR A 432 -10.33 -0.55 11.51
N ALA A 433 -10.99 0.43 10.88
CA ALA A 433 -11.47 1.63 11.56
C ALA A 433 -12.54 1.34 12.63
N ILE A 434 -13.35 0.29 12.42
CA ILE A 434 -14.37 -0.14 13.38
C ILE A 434 -13.77 -1.03 14.47
N THR A 435 -12.96 -2.01 14.08
CA THR A 435 -12.48 -3.02 15.03
C THR A 435 -11.35 -2.50 15.91
N SER A 436 -10.46 -1.62 15.41
CA SER A 436 -9.32 -1.13 16.18
C SER A 436 -9.74 -0.42 17.49
N PRO A 437 -10.66 0.56 17.53
CA PRO A 437 -11.11 1.15 18.78
C PRO A 437 -11.93 0.16 19.65
N ALA A 438 -12.71 -0.74 19.03
CA ALA A 438 -13.49 -1.73 19.79
C ALA A 438 -12.60 -2.72 20.53
N LEU A 439 -11.57 -3.23 19.86
CA LEU A 439 -10.59 -4.14 20.46
C LEU A 439 -9.68 -3.40 21.45
N GLY A 440 -9.34 -2.13 21.17
CA GLY A 440 -8.65 -1.27 22.11
C GLY A 440 -9.42 -1.07 23.41
N ARG A 441 -10.74 -0.81 23.31
CA ARG A 441 -11.64 -0.75 24.48
C ARG A 441 -11.63 -2.06 25.29
N TYR A 442 -11.60 -3.20 24.61
CA TYR A 442 -11.53 -4.50 25.28
C TYR A 442 -10.20 -4.69 26.02
N ILE A 443 -9.06 -4.27 25.43
CA ILE A 443 -7.76 -4.26 26.13
C ILE A 443 -7.83 -3.41 27.40
N ASP A 444 -8.35 -2.19 27.28
CA ASP A 444 -8.45 -1.26 28.42
C ASP A 444 -9.39 -1.78 29.51
N HIS A 445 -10.50 -2.42 29.14
CA HIS A 445 -11.43 -3.05 30.06
C HIS A 445 -10.75 -4.15 30.90
N VAL A 446 -10.11 -5.11 30.24
CA VAL A 446 -9.37 -6.20 30.91
C VAL A 446 -8.24 -5.67 31.77
N PHE A 447 -7.50 -4.64 31.29
CA PHE A 447 -6.45 -4.00 32.07
C PHE A 447 -6.98 -3.37 33.36
N ASN A 448 -8.11 -2.64 33.29
CA ASN A 448 -8.72 -2.00 34.44
C ASN A 448 -9.28 -3.02 35.45
N GLU A 449 -9.94 -4.10 34.97
CA GLU A 449 -10.45 -5.17 35.84
C GLU A 449 -9.35 -5.94 36.54
N SER A 450 -8.19 -6.11 35.90
CA SER A 450 -7.05 -6.82 36.49
C SER A 450 -6.20 -5.98 37.46
N GLY A 451 -6.65 -4.76 37.81
CA GLY A 451 -6.00 -3.89 38.80
C GLY A 451 -5.52 -2.56 38.23
N GLY A 452 -5.60 -2.32 36.94
CA GLY A 452 -5.25 -1.05 36.32
C GLY A 452 -3.78 -0.64 36.50
N ALA A 453 -3.53 0.67 36.42
CA ALA A 453 -2.18 1.24 36.58
C ALA A 453 -1.63 1.14 38.00
N GLU A 454 -2.51 1.13 39.03
CA GLU A 454 -2.13 1.17 40.44
C GLU A 454 -1.68 -0.22 40.95
N ASN A 455 -2.40 -1.27 40.55
CA ASN A 455 -2.18 -2.63 41.05
C ASN A 455 -1.53 -3.58 40.03
N GLY A 456 -0.90 -3.01 39.01
CA GLY A 456 -0.15 -3.79 38.00
C GLY A 456 -1.05 -4.59 37.06
N GLY A 457 -2.10 -3.97 36.53
CA GLY A 457 -3.05 -4.59 35.61
C GLY A 457 -2.40 -5.40 34.48
N ASP A 458 -3.01 -6.52 34.15
CA ASP A 458 -2.51 -7.48 33.14
C ASP A 458 -3.42 -7.49 31.89
N ILE A 459 -2.82 -7.39 30.70
CA ILE A 459 -3.55 -7.45 29.44
C ILE A 459 -3.46 -8.82 28.76
N ARG A 460 -2.78 -9.82 29.34
CA ARG A 460 -2.61 -11.16 28.74
C ARG A 460 -3.91 -11.84 28.40
N PRO A 461 -4.97 -11.78 29.28
CA PRO A 461 -6.27 -12.34 28.90
C PRO A 461 -6.89 -11.65 27.68
N ALA A 462 -6.68 -10.34 27.52
CA ALA A 462 -7.11 -9.64 26.30
C ALA A 462 -6.29 -10.08 25.08
N ILE A 463 -4.96 -10.16 25.21
CA ILE A 463 -4.08 -10.63 24.13
C ILE A 463 -4.37 -12.08 23.73
N MET A 464 -4.82 -12.93 24.66
CA MET A 464 -5.30 -14.28 24.34
C MET A 464 -6.43 -14.23 23.31
N ASN A 465 -7.43 -13.37 23.52
CA ASN A 465 -8.60 -13.28 22.66
C ASN A 465 -8.31 -12.51 21.36
N ILE A 466 -7.69 -11.32 21.44
CA ILE A 466 -7.48 -10.43 20.30
C ILE A 466 -6.20 -10.75 19.51
N GLY A 467 -5.21 -11.36 20.14
CA GLY A 467 -3.99 -11.84 19.49
C GLY A 467 -4.17 -13.30 19.06
N ALA A 468 -4.18 -14.24 20.02
CA ALA A 468 -4.13 -15.66 19.68
C ALA A 468 -5.41 -16.15 18.99
N VAL A 469 -6.59 -15.99 19.61
CA VAL A 469 -7.86 -16.53 19.08
C VAL A 469 -8.26 -15.82 17.79
N GLN A 470 -8.25 -14.48 17.78
CA GLN A 470 -8.61 -13.70 16.59
C GLN A 470 -7.70 -14.06 15.40
N PHE A 471 -6.38 -14.12 15.61
CA PHE A 471 -5.43 -14.44 14.54
C PHE A 471 -5.55 -15.89 14.07
N THR A 472 -5.97 -16.80 14.93
CA THR A 472 -6.32 -18.16 14.52
C THR A 472 -7.54 -18.15 13.60
N CYS A 473 -8.59 -17.39 13.94
CA CYS A 473 -9.76 -17.24 13.07
C CYS A 473 -9.38 -16.63 11.72
N LEU A 474 -8.55 -15.57 11.72
CA LEU A 474 -8.05 -14.96 10.49
C LEU A 474 -7.24 -15.97 9.66
N SER A 475 -6.30 -16.68 10.29
CA SER A 475 -5.49 -17.73 9.66
C SER A 475 -6.36 -18.80 9.00
N ILE A 476 -7.36 -19.33 9.71
CA ILE A 476 -8.28 -20.35 9.17
C ILE A 476 -9.05 -19.79 7.96
N VAL A 477 -9.59 -18.57 8.05
CA VAL A 477 -10.36 -17.95 6.96
C VAL A 477 -9.48 -17.69 5.75
N ILE A 478 -8.28 -17.15 5.94
CA ILE A 478 -7.30 -16.90 4.87
C ILE A 478 -6.88 -18.23 4.24
N LEU A 479 -6.48 -19.21 5.04
CA LEU A 479 -6.05 -20.52 4.56
C LEU A 479 -7.16 -21.24 3.79
N ALA A 480 -8.39 -21.29 4.34
CA ALA A 480 -9.54 -21.89 3.68
C ALA A 480 -9.86 -21.23 2.33
N SER A 481 -9.72 -19.92 2.24
CA SER A 481 -9.96 -19.19 1.00
C SER A 481 -9.02 -19.60 -0.14
N THR A 482 -7.79 -20.01 0.19
CA THR A 482 -6.80 -20.46 -0.81
C THR A 482 -7.18 -21.76 -1.52
N PHE A 483 -8.19 -22.51 -1.01
CA PHE A 483 -8.70 -23.74 -1.61
C PHE A 483 -9.94 -23.51 -2.50
N VAL A 484 -10.47 -22.29 -2.54
CA VAL A 484 -11.64 -21.94 -3.35
C VAL A 484 -11.34 -21.93 -4.86
N PRO A 485 -10.19 -21.42 -5.34
CA PRO A 485 -9.86 -21.48 -6.77
C PRO A 485 -9.79 -22.93 -7.27
N GLN A 486 -10.21 -23.17 -8.52
CA GLN A 486 -10.08 -24.50 -9.12
C GLN A 486 -8.61 -24.88 -9.20
N GLY A 487 -8.27 -26.16 -8.92
CA GLY A 487 -6.88 -26.66 -8.94
C GLY A 487 -6.00 -26.21 -7.79
N ALA A 488 -6.55 -25.52 -6.80
CA ALA A 488 -5.84 -24.95 -5.65
C ALA A 488 -5.17 -25.99 -4.74
N PHE A 489 -5.46 -27.29 -4.89
CA PHE A 489 -4.78 -28.38 -4.16
C PHE A 489 -3.32 -28.58 -4.61
N ALA A 490 -2.96 -28.15 -5.81
CA ALA A 490 -1.56 -28.14 -6.25
C ALA A 490 -0.76 -27.07 -5.49
N PHE A 491 0.53 -27.32 -5.25
CA PHE A 491 1.42 -26.35 -4.61
C PHE A 491 1.51 -25.06 -5.44
N ASN A 492 1.57 -25.18 -6.74
CA ASN A 492 1.65 -24.09 -7.72
C ASN A 492 0.54 -24.26 -8.77
N PRO A 493 -0.71 -23.83 -8.49
CA PRO A 493 -1.83 -24.10 -9.38
C PRO A 493 -1.67 -23.39 -10.73
N GLN A 494 -1.51 -24.15 -11.80
CA GLN A 494 -1.36 -23.61 -13.16
C GLN A 494 -2.59 -22.83 -13.67
N MET A 495 -3.74 -23.03 -13.07
CA MET A 495 -5.02 -22.44 -13.47
C MET A 495 -5.12 -20.93 -13.27
N LEU A 496 -4.25 -20.34 -12.45
CA LEU A 496 -4.18 -18.89 -12.32
C LEU A 496 -3.54 -18.24 -13.58
N PHE A 497 -2.93 -19.03 -14.47
CA PHE A 497 -2.34 -18.61 -15.75
C PHE A 497 -3.14 -19.05 -16.98
N ASP A 498 -4.42 -19.29 -16.85
CA ASP A 498 -5.28 -20.06 -17.74
C ASP A 498 -5.24 -19.67 -19.23
N GLN A 499 -4.67 -20.55 -20.05
CA GLN A 499 -4.80 -20.52 -21.51
C GLN A 499 -6.27 -20.74 -21.97
N GLN A 500 -7.11 -21.36 -21.16
CA GLN A 500 -8.53 -21.59 -21.46
C GLN A 500 -9.34 -20.28 -21.42
N LEU A 501 -8.98 -19.34 -20.54
CA LEU A 501 -9.61 -18.03 -20.51
C LEU A 501 -9.34 -17.25 -21.80
N ASP A 502 -8.12 -17.33 -22.34
CA ASP A 502 -7.77 -16.72 -23.63
C ASP A 502 -8.56 -17.35 -24.77
N THR A 503 -8.83 -18.66 -24.70
CA THR A 503 -9.63 -19.39 -25.72
C THR A 503 -11.12 -19.09 -25.59
N GLU A 504 -11.67 -18.95 -24.39
CA GLU A 504 -13.07 -18.55 -24.18
C GLU A 504 -13.30 -17.08 -24.51
N ILE A 505 -12.35 -16.19 -24.22
CA ILE A 505 -12.41 -14.78 -24.58
C ILE A 505 -12.31 -14.61 -26.09
N LEU A 506 -11.45 -15.38 -26.77
CA LEU A 506 -11.35 -15.41 -28.22
C LEU A 506 -12.59 -15.99 -28.89
N LYS A 507 -13.23 -17.01 -28.28
CA LYS A 507 -14.50 -17.57 -28.76
C LYS A 507 -15.69 -16.62 -28.54
N ALA A 508 -15.72 -15.90 -27.42
CA ALA A 508 -16.79 -14.94 -27.11
C ALA A 508 -16.61 -13.57 -27.83
N GLY A 509 -15.43 -13.29 -28.36
CA GLY A 509 -15.12 -12.07 -29.13
C GLY A 509 -15.23 -12.23 -30.64
N LYS A 510 -15.53 -13.43 -31.17
CA LYS A 510 -15.95 -13.58 -32.57
C LYS A 510 -17.40 -13.09 -32.66
N PRO A 511 -17.70 -12.09 -33.51
CA PRO A 511 -19.09 -11.83 -33.90
C PRO A 511 -19.66 -13.14 -34.46
N ASP A 512 -20.87 -13.42 -34.08
CA ASP A 512 -21.62 -14.54 -34.64
C ASP A 512 -21.78 -14.30 -36.16
N ASP A 513 -20.84 -14.78 -36.95
CA ASP A 513 -20.94 -14.85 -38.42
C ASP A 513 -21.94 -15.94 -38.83
N GLY A 514 -22.97 -16.11 -38.03
CA GLY A 514 -24.11 -16.98 -38.27
C GLY A 514 -25.22 -16.34 -39.11
N LEU A 515 -24.88 -15.46 -40.04
CA LEU A 515 -25.80 -15.11 -41.11
C LEU A 515 -25.46 -16.01 -42.32
N ASN A 516 -26.25 -17.09 -42.42
CA ASN A 516 -26.38 -17.91 -43.62
C ASN A 516 -26.45 -17.02 -44.87
N MET A 517 -25.32 -16.93 -45.59
CA MET A 517 -25.37 -16.56 -46.98
C MET A 517 -26.00 -17.75 -47.75
N SER A 518 -27.30 -17.70 -47.91
CA SER A 518 -27.98 -18.45 -48.95
C SER A 518 -27.33 -18.08 -50.30
N LYS A 519 -26.89 -19.11 -51.03
CA LYS A 519 -26.40 -19.00 -52.39
C LYS A 519 -27.28 -18.09 -53.23
N PRO A 520 -26.74 -17.19 -54.05
CA PRO A 520 -27.51 -16.49 -55.08
C PRO A 520 -27.96 -17.53 -56.12
N ARG A 521 -29.26 -17.62 -56.31
CA ARG A 521 -29.92 -18.23 -57.46
C ARG A 521 -29.65 -17.33 -58.65
N ASP A 522 -28.99 -17.89 -59.63
CA ASP A 522 -28.90 -17.36 -60.99
C ASP A 522 -30.32 -17.27 -61.54
N ASP A 523 -30.85 -16.08 -61.75
CA ASP A 523 -31.94 -15.82 -62.66
C ASP A 523 -31.73 -14.45 -63.33
N GLY A 524 -31.73 -14.54 -64.65
CA GLY A 524 -31.32 -13.54 -65.59
C GLY A 524 -32.18 -12.27 -65.67
N ASN A 525 -31.53 -11.35 -66.34
CA ASN A 525 -32.09 -10.29 -67.17
C ASN A 525 -33.12 -9.31 -66.55
N HIS A 526 -32.68 -8.10 -66.26
CA HIS A 526 -33.35 -6.93 -66.88
C HIS A 526 -32.54 -5.65 -66.70
N THR A 527 -32.24 -5.05 -67.83
CA THR A 527 -31.83 -3.69 -68.11
C THR A 527 -32.66 -2.62 -67.36
N GLY A 528 -31.96 -1.64 -66.79
CA GLY A 528 -32.62 -0.43 -66.24
C GLY A 528 -31.63 0.66 -65.88
N ASN A 529 -31.30 1.50 -66.85
CA ASN A 529 -30.68 2.80 -66.69
C ASN A 529 -31.34 3.66 -65.62
N TYR A 530 -30.58 4.30 -64.75
CA TYR A 530 -30.86 5.70 -64.37
C TYR A 530 -29.57 6.40 -63.89
N SER A 531 -29.44 7.56 -64.49
CA SER A 531 -28.35 8.51 -64.48
C SER A 531 -28.35 9.43 -63.26
N ILE A 532 -27.12 9.82 -62.85
CA ILE A 532 -26.59 11.20 -62.67
C ILE A 532 -27.28 12.14 -61.69
N ARG A 533 -26.47 12.66 -60.71
CA ARG A 533 -26.05 14.07 -60.45
C ARG A 533 -25.32 14.14 -59.13
N SER A 534 -24.05 14.43 -59.13
CA SER A 534 -23.28 15.67 -59.23
C SER A 534 -23.46 16.60 -58.04
N GLY A 535 -22.34 16.87 -57.40
CA GLY A 535 -22.11 18.19 -56.85
C GLY A 535 -21.26 18.26 -55.58
N GLY A 536 -20.06 18.83 -55.74
CA GLY A 536 -19.48 19.55 -54.62
C GLY A 536 -17.97 19.35 -54.41
N ARG A 537 -17.16 20.04 -55.22
CA ARG A 537 -15.71 20.30 -55.09
C ARG A 537 -15.37 21.07 -53.82
N TYR A 538 -14.19 20.74 -53.24
CA TYR A 538 -13.05 21.63 -52.90
C TYR A 538 -11.96 20.69 -52.44
N GLY A 539 -10.76 20.60 -52.90
CA GLY A 539 -9.80 21.46 -53.55
C GLY A 539 -8.64 21.73 -52.58
N GLY A 540 -7.50 21.03 -52.67
CA GLY A 540 -6.32 21.36 -51.92
C GLY A 540 -5.20 20.31 -52.11
N ARG A 541 -4.38 20.52 -53.16
CA ARG A 541 -3.13 19.82 -53.44
C ARG A 541 -2.08 20.11 -52.36
N TYR A 542 -1.27 19.13 -51.97
CA TYR A 542 0.21 19.17 -52.12
C TYR A 542 0.75 17.75 -52.00
N GLY A 543 1.56 17.41 -52.97
CA GLY A 543 2.19 16.19 -53.20
C GLY A 543 3.61 16.11 -52.64
N SER A 544 4.07 14.91 -52.45
CA SER A 544 5.36 14.46 -52.98
C SER A 544 5.48 12.97 -52.83
N ARG A 545 5.88 12.35 -53.93
CA ARG A 545 6.24 10.95 -54.08
C ARG A 545 7.50 10.61 -53.31
N HIS A 546 7.56 9.42 -52.73
CA HIS A 546 8.71 8.54 -52.97
C HIS A 546 8.29 7.06 -52.82
N ASP A 547 8.44 6.37 -53.93
CA ASP A 547 8.46 4.93 -54.04
C ASP A 547 9.65 4.35 -53.25
N CYS A 548 9.44 3.23 -52.58
CA CYS A 548 10.40 2.12 -52.60
C CYS A 548 9.74 0.78 -52.25
N ARG A 549 9.81 -0.09 -53.21
CA ARG A 549 9.41 -1.53 -53.18
C ARG A 549 10.39 -2.36 -52.37
N ARG A 550 9.89 -3.58 -52.05
CA ARG A 550 10.53 -4.84 -51.62
C ARG A 550 10.66 -4.94 -50.10
N GLY A 551 10.07 -5.88 -49.41
CA GLY A 551 9.95 -7.34 -49.75
C GLY A 551 10.96 -8.10 -48.91
N SER A 552 10.51 -8.75 -47.84
CA SER A 552 11.02 -10.06 -47.44
C SER A 552 10.36 -10.51 -46.12
N SER A 553 9.69 -11.62 -46.22
CA SER A 553 9.30 -12.56 -45.17
C SER A 553 10.51 -13.01 -44.35
N LEU A 554 10.43 -13.01 -43.03
CA LEU A 554 11.34 -13.76 -42.17
C LEU A 554 10.55 -14.55 -41.13
N ALA A 555 10.61 -15.85 -41.35
CA ALA A 555 10.12 -16.89 -40.48
C ALA A 555 10.87 -16.90 -39.15
N TYR A 556 10.15 -17.05 -38.04
CA TYR A 556 10.72 -17.40 -36.75
C TYR A 556 11.21 -18.84 -36.74
N ARG A 557 12.52 -19.01 -36.66
CA ARG A 557 13.19 -20.28 -36.35
C ARG A 557 13.36 -20.40 -34.86
N HIS A 558 12.85 -21.48 -34.29
CA HIS A 558 13.26 -22.04 -33.01
C HIS A 558 14.70 -22.54 -33.15
N ASP A 559 15.60 -22.02 -32.30
CA ASP A 559 16.88 -22.67 -32.04
C ASP A 559 16.95 -23.08 -30.58
N THR A 560 16.79 -24.37 -30.38
CA THR A 560 17.25 -25.14 -29.22
C THR A 560 18.77 -25.17 -29.22
N CYS A 561 19.41 -24.59 -28.19
CA CYS A 561 20.82 -24.89 -27.92
C CYS A 561 20.90 -25.83 -26.70
N GLN A 562 21.22 -27.07 -27.02
CA GLN A 562 21.80 -28.06 -26.12
C GLN A 562 23.23 -27.68 -25.75
N GLY A 563 23.62 -28.11 -24.54
CA GLY A 563 24.82 -27.77 -23.85
C GLY A 563 26.12 -28.31 -24.44
N THR A 564 27.20 -27.79 -23.91
CA THR A 564 28.48 -28.49 -23.83
C THR A 564 29.17 -28.19 -22.50
N HIS A 565 29.78 -29.23 -21.97
CA HIS A 565 30.51 -29.41 -20.73
C HIS A 565 31.86 -28.70 -20.69
N LEU A 566 32.24 -28.29 -19.47
CA LEU A 566 33.51 -28.47 -18.75
C LEU A 566 34.73 -27.60 -19.13
N PRO A 567 35.65 -27.38 -18.22
CA PRO A 567 35.83 -27.87 -16.84
C PRO A 567 35.53 -26.85 -15.74
#